data_e5ac4194bb9d810cea486d617b12ecb8
#
_entry.id   e5ac4194bb9d810cea486d617b12ecb8
#
_cell.length_a   1.000
_cell.length_b   1.000
_cell.length_c   1.000
_cell.angle_alpha   90.00
_cell.angle_beta   90.00
_cell.angle_gamma   90.00
#
_symmetry.space_group_name_H-M   'P 1'
#
loop_
_entity.id
_entity.type
_entity.pdbx_description
1 polymer ?
#
loop_
_entity_poly.entity_id
_entity_poly.type
_entity_poly.pdbx_seq_one_letter_code
_entity_poly.pdbx_strand_id
1 'polypeptide(L)'
;MAADRGFACSLRRSAAVLRALFLHSSIVRLTLMVYLLIALKLIVALGILNVWLLRSGKATSYRGKNAQTLREEFAVYGLPYSIFCLVGLLKVGFALALLASIWMAGLAQPAALGMGTLMLGAFLMHLKVKDPFSKALPSLAVLAMCLAIAFL
;
A
#
# COMPACT_ATOMS: atom_id res chain seq x y z
N MET A 1 22.59 41.83 -39.98
CA MET A 1 21.28 42.11 -39.30
C MET A 1 20.16 41.11 -39.58
N ALA A 2 20.07 40.47 -40.76
CA ALA A 2 19.04 39.44 -41.04
C ALA A 2 19.41 38.04 -40.52
N ALA A 3 20.68 37.66 -40.52
CA ALA A 3 21.17 36.35 -40.04
C ALA A 3 20.95 36.15 -38.53
N ASP A 4 21.02 37.21 -37.73
CA ASP A 4 20.87 37.20 -36.28
C ASP A 4 19.43 36.88 -35.85
N ARG A 5 18.47 37.35 -36.63
CA ARG A 5 17.03 37.08 -36.36
C ARG A 5 16.64 35.65 -36.68
N GLY A 6 17.23 35.03 -37.69
CA GLY A 6 17.00 33.64 -38.03
C GLY A 6 17.55 32.67 -36.97
N PHE A 7 18.73 32.94 -36.46
CA PHE A 7 19.37 32.16 -35.39
C PHE A 7 18.59 32.24 -34.07
N ALA A 8 18.19 33.44 -33.67
CA ALA A 8 17.38 33.64 -32.49
C ALA A 8 15.99 32.95 -32.58
N CYS A 9 15.38 32.94 -33.78
CA CYS A 9 14.10 32.25 -34.03
C CYS A 9 14.28 30.72 -33.95
N SER A 10 15.36 30.17 -34.47
CA SER A 10 15.69 28.72 -34.38
C SER A 10 15.91 28.30 -32.93
N LEU A 11 16.66 29.05 -32.13
CA LEU A 11 16.88 28.76 -30.71
C LEU A 11 15.59 28.77 -29.91
N ARG A 12 14.71 29.75 -30.17
CA ARG A 12 13.40 29.80 -29.51
C ARG A 12 12.50 28.59 -29.83
N ARG A 13 12.52 28.14 -31.10
CA ARG A 13 11.80 26.91 -31.50
C ARG A 13 12.33 25.66 -30.80
N SER A 14 13.67 25.48 -30.77
CA SER A 14 14.29 24.34 -30.09
C SER A 14 14.02 24.36 -28.60
N ALA A 15 14.07 25.52 -27.96
CA ALA A 15 13.70 25.64 -26.53
C ALA A 15 12.21 25.33 -26.27
N ALA A 16 11.31 25.74 -27.18
CA ALA A 16 9.89 25.42 -27.04
C ALA A 16 9.61 23.92 -27.19
N VAL A 17 10.26 23.23 -28.14
CA VAL A 17 10.15 21.78 -28.32
C VAL A 17 10.69 21.04 -27.09
N LEU A 18 11.84 21.43 -26.57
CA LEU A 18 12.41 20.82 -25.35
C LEU A 18 11.50 20.99 -24.14
N ARG A 19 10.90 22.17 -23.97
CA ARG A 19 9.92 22.41 -22.89
C ARG A 19 8.67 21.53 -23.06
N ALA A 20 8.15 21.40 -24.27
CA ALA A 20 7.00 20.57 -24.55
C ALA A 20 7.28 19.09 -24.26
N LEU A 21 8.45 18.57 -24.66
CA LEU A 21 8.89 17.20 -24.35
C LEU A 21 9.05 16.98 -22.82
N PHE A 22 9.64 17.95 -22.12
CA PHE A 22 9.80 17.87 -20.67
C PHE A 22 8.45 17.87 -19.96
N LEU A 23 7.52 18.76 -20.35
CA LEU A 23 6.16 18.80 -19.80
C LEU A 23 5.42 17.49 -20.08
N HIS A 24 5.52 16.98 -21.31
CA HIS A 24 4.88 15.70 -21.67
C HIS A 24 5.40 14.55 -20.81
N SER A 25 6.72 14.43 -20.65
CA SER A 25 7.31 13.39 -19.81
C SER A 25 6.90 13.50 -18.34
N SER A 26 6.75 14.71 -17.82
CA SER A 26 6.31 14.97 -16.46
C SER A 26 4.84 14.58 -16.24
N ILE A 27 3.97 14.90 -17.21
CA ILE A 27 2.55 14.52 -17.17
C ILE A 27 2.41 12.99 -17.21
N VAL A 28 3.14 12.30 -18.10
CA VAL A 28 3.12 10.83 -18.19
C VAL A 28 3.56 10.19 -16.87
N ARG A 29 4.66 10.67 -16.26
CA ARG A 29 5.12 10.16 -14.97
C ARG A 29 4.07 10.35 -13.86
N LEU A 30 3.49 11.54 -13.78
CA LEU A 30 2.43 11.83 -12.79
C LEU A 30 1.23 10.91 -12.97
N THR A 31 0.78 10.72 -14.20
CA THR A 31 -0.33 9.83 -14.52
C THR A 31 -0.05 8.38 -14.10
N LEU A 32 1.14 7.86 -14.45
CA LEU A 32 1.56 6.51 -14.05
C LEU A 32 1.63 6.37 -12.52
N MET A 33 2.11 7.38 -11.81
CA MET A 33 2.18 7.38 -10.35
C MET A 33 0.80 7.33 -9.70
N VAL A 34 -0.16 8.08 -10.23
CA VAL A 34 -1.57 8.05 -9.77
C VAL A 34 -2.18 6.67 -9.93
N TYR A 35 -2.03 6.04 -11.11
CA TYR A 35 -2.54 4.68 -11.34
C TYR A 35 -1.85 3.65 -10.45
N LEU A 36 -0.55 3.76 -10.24
CA LEU A 36 0.19 2.89 -9.33
C LEU A 36 -0.35 3.00 -7.89
N LEU A 37 -0.56 4.21 -7.39
CA LEU A 37 -1.12 4.43 -6.05
C LEU A 37 -2.53 3.88 -5.91
N ILE A 38 -3.39 4.05 -6.92
CA ILE A 38 -4.74 3.46 -6.92
C ILE A 38 -4.65 1.93 -6.89
N ALA A 39 -3.80 1.33 -7.71
CA ALA A 39 -3.60 -0.13 -7.72
C ALA A 39 -3.11 -0.65 -6.37
N LEU A 40 -2.14 0.00 -5.73
CA LEU A 40 -1.66 -0.37 -4.40
C LEU A 40 -2.76 -0.29 -3.34
N LYS A 41 -3.57 0.78 -3.34
CA LYS A 41 -4.71 0.94 -2.42
C LYS A 41 -5.73 -0.19 -2.60
N LEU A 42 -6.07 -0.54 -3.85
CA LEU A 42 -6.99 -1.63 -4.15
C LEU A 42 -6.44 -2.98 -3.71
N ILE A 43 -5.18 -3.29 -4.00
CA ILE A 43 -4.53 -4.56 -3.62
C ILE A 43 -4.53 -4.70 -2.10
N VAL A 44 -4.09 -3.69 -1.37
CA VAL A 44 -4.05 -3.72 0.10
C VAL A 44 -5.45 -3.86 0.68
N ALA A 45 -6.38 -3.00 0.28
CA ALA A 45 -7.73 -2.98 0.84
C ALA A 45 -8.49 -4.28 0.56
N LEU A 46 -8.55 -4.70 -0.71
CA LEU A 46 -9.26 -5.94 -1.08
C LEU A 46 -8.60 -7.19 -0.51
N GLY A 47 -7.26 -7.21 -0.43
CA GLY A 47 -6.52 -8.29 0.21
C GLY A 47 -6.88 -8.44 1.69
N ILE A 48 -6.88 -7.34 2.45
CA ILE A 48 -7.26 -7.33 3.87
C ILE A 48 -8.72 -7.72 4.07
N LEU A 49 -9.66 -7.14 3.30
CA LEU A 49 -11.07 -7.48 3.38
C LEU A 49 -11.31 -8.97 3.07
N ASN A 50 -10.66 -9.51 2.03
CA ASN A 50 -10.73 -10.93 1.72
C ASN A 50 -10.27 -11.82 2.90
N VAL A 51 -9.13 -11.49 3.51
CA VAL A 51 -8.61 -12.29 4.64
C VAL A 51 -9.51 -12.21 5.87
N TRP A 52 -10.00 -11.03 6.22
CA TRP A 52 -10.76 -10.82 7.47
C TRP A 52 -12.24 -11.14 7.35
N LEU A 53 -12.87 -10.90 6.19
CA LEU A 53 -14.30 -11.13 6.00
C LEU A 53 -14.60 -12.50 5.39
N LEU A 54 -13.81 -12.93 4.39
CA LEU A 54 -14.13 -14.14 3.63
C LEU A 54 -13.31 -15.37 4.05
N ARG A 55 -12.07 -15.17 4.52
CA ARG A 55 -11.12 -16.25 4.81
C ARG A 55 -10.69 -16.34 6.27
N SER A 56 -11.33 -15.63 7.19
CA SER A 56 -10.99 -15.64 8.62
C SER A 56 -11.06 -17.05 9.26
N GLY A 57 -12.02 -17.86 8.84
CA GLY A 57 -12.20 -19.26 9.28
C GLY A 57 -11.50 -20.32 8.41
N LYS A 58 -10.73 -19.94 7.38
CA LYS A 58 -10.09 -20.91 6.48
C LYS A 58 -8.59 -21.04 6.77
N ALA A 59 -8.11 -22.29 6.72
CA ALA A 59 -6.70 -22.59 6.83
C ALA A 59 -5.89 -22.01 5.65
N THR A 60 -4.70 -21.48 5.92
CA THR A 60 -3.75 -21.03 4.89
C THR A 60 -2.32 -21.36 5.32
N SER A 61 -1.43 -21.53 4.34
CA SER A 61 -0.02 -21.80 4.59
C SER A 61 0.73 -20.69 5.33
N TYR A 62 0.16 -19.49 5.37
CA TYR A 62 0.78 -18.30 5.96
C TYR A 62 0.37 -18.04 7.41
N ARG A 63 -0.48 -18.92 8.02
CA ARG A 63 -0.87 -18.76 9.42
C ARG A 63 0.25 -19.15 10.37
N GLY A 64 0.30 -18.47 11.51
CA GLY A 64 1.26 -18.75 12.57
C GLY A 64 1.18 -20.20 13.05
N LYS A 65 2.31 -20.87 13.11
CA LYS A 65 2.45 -22.30 13.45
C LYS A 65 1.44 -23.18 12.66
N ASN A 66 0.54 -23.87 13.37
CA ASN A 66 -0.45 -24.79 12.78
C ASN A 66 -1.89 -24.28 12.92
N ALA A 67 -2.09 -22.96 13.13
CA ALA A 67 -3.40 -22.37 13.27
C ALA A 67 -4.25 -22.57 11.99
N GLN A 68 -5.50 -23.02 12.15
CA GLN A 68 -6.43 -23.23 11.04
C GLN A 68 -7.26 -21.97 10.77
N THR A 69 -7.49 -21.17 11.81
CA THR A 69 -8.29 -19.93 11.76
C THR A 69 -7.49 -18.72 12.22
N LEU A 70 -7.95 -17.50 11.85
CA LEU A 70 -7.35 -16.25 12.36
C LEU A 70 -7.45 -16.15 13.89
N ARG A 71 -8.56 -16.63 14.47
CA ARG A 71 -8.73 -16.64 15.92
C ARG A 71 -7.71 -17.52 16.62
N GLU A 72 -7.46 -18.71 16.10
CA GLU A 72 -6.43 -19.63 16.62
C GLU A 72 -5.03 -19.03 16.49
N GLU A 73 -4.76 -18.33 15.39
CA GLU A 73 -3.47 -17.63 15.17
C GLU A 73 -3.20 -16.59 16.28
N PHE A 74 -4.21 -15.79 16.66
CA PHE A 74 -4.10 -14.87 17.78
C PHE A 74 -3.90 -15.59 19.12
N ALA A 75 -4.55 -16.73 19.33
CA ALA A 75 -4.32 -17.56 20.51
C ALA A 75 -2.88 -18.10 20.56
N VAL A 76 -2.33 -18.56 19.44
CA VAL A 76 -0.93 -18.97 19.31
C VAL A 76 0.05 -17.84 19.65
N TYR A 77 -0.31 -16.60 19.33
CA TYR A 77 0.49 -15.42 19.70
C TYR A 77 0.37 -15.02 21.15
N GLY A 78 -0.53 -15.67 21.93
CA GLY A 78 -0.82 -15.33 23.33
C GLY A 78 -1.69 -14.09 23.47
N LEU A 79 -2.47 -13.74 22.46
CA LEU A 79 -3.33 -12.58 22.44
C LEU A 79 -4.79 -12.95 22.76
N PRO A 80 -5.47 -12.20 23.68
CA PRO A 80 -6.86 -12.46 24.04
C PRO A 80 -7.81 -12.13 22.88
N TYR A 81 -9.02 -12.70 22.95
CA TYR A 81 -10.05 -12.51 21.93
C TYR A 81 -10.45 -11.03 21.70
N SER A 82 -10.40 -10.22 22.75
CA SER A 82 -10.63 -8.76 22.64
C SER A 82 -9.64 -8.07 21.70
N ILE A 83 -8.37 -8.45 21.76
CA ILE A 83 -7.34 -7.92 20.83
C ILE A 83 -7.59 -8.41 19.40
N PHE A 84 -8.01 -9.66 19.22
CA PHE A 84 -8.41 -10.15 17.90
C PHE A 84 -9.54 -9.30 17.28
N CYS A 85 -10.61 -9.03 18.05
CA CYS A 85 -11.73 -8.21 17.59
C CYS A 85 -11.30 -6.77 17.28
N LEU A 86 -10.49 -6.15 18.18
CA LEU A 86 -9.98 -4.79 17.99
C LEU A 86 -9.13 -4.67 16.74
N VAL A 87 -8.15 -5.57 16.56
CA VAL A 87 -7.27 -5.58 15.38
C VAL A 87 -8.07 -5.84 14.11
N GLY A 88 -9.06 -6.72 14.16
CA GLY A 88 -9.98 -6.97 13.04
C GLY A 88 -10.77 -5.74 12.63
N LEU A 89 -11.37 -5.06 13.60
CA LEU A 89 -12.12 -3.82 13.37
C LEU A 89 -11.21 -2.73 12.75
N LEU A 90 -10.02 -2.54 13.31
CA LEU A 90 -9.06 -1.56 12.81
C LEU A 90 -8.58 -1.90 11.38
N LYS A 91 -8.26 -3.15 11.09
CA LYS A 91 -7.83 -3.58 9.75
C LYS A 91 -8.93 -3.36 8.71
N VAL A 92 -10.16 -3.75 9.02
CA VAL A 92 -11.31 -3.52 8.13
C VAL A 92 -11.56 -2.02 7.97
N GLY A 93 -11.53 -1.24 9.06
CA GLY A 93 -11.71 0.21 9.03
C GLY A 93 -10.65 0.92 8.16
N PHE A 94 -9.36 0.60 8.34
CA PHE A 94 -8.30 1.18 7.50
C PHE A 94 -8.38 0.70 6.04
N ALA A 95 -8.81 -0.54 5.78
CA ALA A 95 -9.02 -1.01 4.42
C ALA A 95 -10.13 -0.21 3.71
N LEU A 96 -11.25 0.03 4.40
CA LEU A 96 -12.34 0.89 3.89
C LEU A 96 -11.88 2.34 3.70
N ALA A 97 -11.10 2.88 4.63
CA ALA A 97 -10.51 4.22 4.52
C ALA A 97 -9.56 4.34 3.34
N LEU A 98 -8.75 3.30 3.03
CA LEU A 98 -7.91 3.25 1.83
C LEU A 98 -8.75 3.25 0.55
N LEU A 99 -9.88 2.55 0.50
CA LEU A 99 -10.80 2.62 -0.63
C LEU A 99 -11.41 4.02 -0.78
N ALA A 100 -11.92 4.58 0.32
CA ALA A 100 -12.48 5.94 0.33
C ALA A 100 -11.44 7.00 -0.08
N SER A 101 -10.16 6.76 0.20
CA SER A 101 -9.06 7.68 -0.16
C SER A 101 -8.83 7.82 -1.67
N ILE A 102 -9.47 7.01 -2.50
CA ILE A 102 -9.45 7.18 -3.96
C ILE A 102 -10.18 8.50 -4.34
N TRP A 103 -11.25 8.82 -3.60
CA TRP A 103 -12.04 10.06 -3.79
C TRP A 103 -11.65 11.15 -2.79
N MET A 104 -11.18 10.77 -1.59
CA MET A 104 -10.85 11.68 -0.50
C MET A 104 -9.36 11.56 -0.16
N ALA A 105 -8.49 12.20 -0.94
CA ALA A 105 -7.03 12.02 -0.86
C ALA A 105 -6.45 12.17 0.56
N GLY A 106 -7.01 13.05 1.39
CA GLY A 106 -6.57 13.25 2.78
C GLY A 106 -6.66 12.03 3.69
N LEU A 107 -7.43 11.01 3.32
CA LEU A 107 -7.52 9.74 4.08
C LEU A 107 -6.37 8.76 3.75
N ALA A 108 -5.65 8.95 2.64
CA ALA A 108 -4.66 7.98 2.17
C ALA A 108 -3.54 7.76 3.18
N GLN A 109 -2.90 8.83 3.61
CA GLN A 109 -1.75 8.77 4.51
C GLN A 109 -2.10 8.19 5.89
N PRO A 110 -3.11 8.71 6.64
CA PRO A 110 -3.44 8.15 7.96
C PRO A 110 -3.91 6.69 7.86
N ALA A 111 -4.70 6.32 6.84
CA ALA A 111 -5.14 4.94 6.66
C ALA A 111 -3.98 4.00 6.33
N ALA A 112 -3.04 4.42 5.47
CA ALA A 112 -1.87 3.64 5.13
C ALA A 112 -0.92 3.47 6.32
N LEU A 113 -0.65 4.53 7.09
CA LEU A 113 0.19 4.45 8.29
C LEU A 113 -0.45 3.57 9.38
N GLY A 114 -1.76 3.71 9.62
CA GLY A 114 -2.49 2.86 10.56
C GLY A 114 -2.46 1.38 10.14
N MET A 115 -2.72 1.08 8.87
CA MET A 115 -2.61 -0.29 8.34
C MET A 115 -1.18 -0.81 8.44
N GLY A 116 -0.17 0.00 8.07
CA GLY A 116 1.25 -0.36 8.15
C GLY A 116 1.68 -0.72 9.57
N THR A 117 1.24 0.05 10.57
CA THR A 117 1.50 -0.25 11.99
C THR A 117 0.93 -1.61 12.40
N LEU A 118 -0.30 -1.94 11.96
CA LEU A 118 -0.90 -3.25 12.23
C LEU A 118 -0.17 -4.39 11.51
N MET A 119 0.39 -4.12 10.31
CA MET A 119 1.19 -5.10 9.57
C MET A 119 2.56 -5.31 10.21
N LEU A 120 3.19 -4.25 10.72
CA LEU A 120 4.42 -4.35 11.50
C LEU A 120 4.17 -5.19 12.77
N GLY A 121 3.08 -4.95 13.49
CA GLY A 121 2.68 -5.78 14.63
C GLY A 121 2.51 -7.25 14.25
N ALA A 122 1.84 -7.54 13.14
CA ALA A 122 1.68 -8.93 12.64
C ALA A 122 3.04 -9.57 12.31
N PHE A 123 3.93 -8.85 11.64
CA PHE A 123 5.30 -9.30 11.35
C PHE A 123 6.08 -9.64 12.63
N LEU A 124 6.03 -8.76 13.63
CA LEU A 124 6.70 -8.99 14.92
C LEU A 124 6.13 -10.21 15.67
N MET A 125 4.82 -10.49 15.53
CA MET A 125 4.22 -11.70 16.12
C MET A 125 4.74 -12.98 15.47
N HIS A 126 4.91 -13.03 14.14
CA HIS A 126 5.55 -14.15 13.46
C HIS A 126 7.00 -14.37 13.95
N LEU A 127 7.77 -13.29 14.16
CA LEU A 127 9.11 -13.39 14.74
C LEU A 127 9.09 -13.92 16.17
N LYS A 128 8.16 -13.42 17.01
CA LYS A 128 7.99 -13.85 18.40
C LYS A 128 7.76 -15.34 18.53
N VAL A 129 6.93 -15.93 17.68
CA VAL A 129 6.62 -17.37 17.73
C VAL A 129 7.60 -18.23 16.91
N LYS A 130 8.65 -17.61 16.36
CA LYS A 130 9.71 -18.27 15.55
C LYS A 130 9.13 -18.99 14.33
N ASP A 131 8.16 -18.39 13.67
CA ASP A 131 7.65 -18.87 12.39
C ASP A 131 8.73 -18.74 11.30
N PRO A 132 8.74 -19.64 10.28
CA PRO A 132 9.60 -19.46 9.14
C PRO A 132 9.27 -18.15 8.41
N PHE A 133 10.28 -17.46 7.90
CA PHE A 133 10.16 -16.14 7.27
C PHE A 133 9.10 -16.09 6.15
N SER A 134 8.90 -17.21 5.45
CA SER A 134 7.87 -17.35 4.41
C SER A 134 6.46 -17.05 4.90
N LYS A 135 6.14 -17.32 6.17
CA LYS A 135 4.83 -17.01 6.76
C LYS A 135 4.67 -15.53 7.07
N ALA A 136 5.76 -14.82 7.34
CA ALA A 136 5.77 -13.39 7.61
C ALA A 136 5.77 -12.52 6.33
N LEU A 137 6.09 -13.10 5.15
CA LEU A 137 6.17 -12.37 3.88
C LEU A 137 4.91 -11.58 3.53
N PRO A 138 3.66 -12.10 3.68
CA PRO A 138 2.47 -11.32 3.34
C PRO A 138 2.33 -10.04 4.17
N SER A 139 2.64 -10.10 5.47
CA SER A 139 2.58 -8.92 6.34
C SER A 139 3.64 -7.88 5.96
N LEU A 140 4.83 -8.32 5.60
CA LEU A 140 5.93 -7.46 5.15
C LEU A 140 5.63 -6.81 3.79
N ALA A 141 5.05 -7.58 2.85
CA ALA A 141 4.65 -7.06 1.55
C ALA A 141 3.56 -5.97 1.68
N VAL A 142 2.53 -6.21 2.50
CA VAL A 142 1.49 -5.20 2.76
C VAL A 142 2.07 -3.99 3.48
N LEU A 143 3.00 -4.16 4.43
CA LEU A 143 3.70 -3.05 5.09
C LEU A 143 4.44 -2.19 4.07
N ALA A 144 5.21 -2.78 3.16
CA ALA A 144 5.93 -2.06 2.12
C ALA A 144 4.98 -1.27 1.19
N MET A 145 3.85 -1.88 0.79
CA MET A 145 2.82 -1.19 0.01
C MET A 145 2.20 -0.02 0.78
N CYS A 146 1.94 -0.18 2.08
CA CYS A 146 1.41 0.90 2.93
C CYS A 146 2.40 2.06 3.04
N LEU A 147 3.70 1.79 3.20
CA LEU A 147 4.74 2.83 3.21
C LEU A 147 4.81 3.55 1.86
N ALA A 148 4.72 2.82 0.74
CA ALA A 148 4.66 3.44 -0.58
C ALA A 148 3.44 4.37 -0.72
N ILE A 149 2.24 3.95 -0.27
CA ILE A 149 1.02 4.79 -0.31
C ILE A 149 1.16 6.03 0.58
N ALA A 150 1.84 5.93 1.72
CA ALA A 150 1.96 7.03 2.68
C ALA A 150 2.95 8.11 2.25
N PHE A 151 3.98 7.78 1.46
CA PHE A 151 5.11 8.66 1.17
C PHE A 151 5.31 8.99 -0.33
N LEU A 152 4.60 8.34 -1.23
CA LEU A 152 4.53 8.68 -2.66
C LEU A 152 3.30 9.54 -2.97
#